data_a76a23de030d621d798fe5a0237f07d7
#
_entry.id   a76a23de030d621d798fe5a0237f07d7
#
_cell.length_a   1.000
_cell.length_b   1.000
_cell.length_c   1.000
_cell.angle_alpha   90.00
_cell.angle_beta   90.00
_cell.angle_gamma   90.00
#
_symmetry.space_group_name_H-M   'P 1'
#
loop_
_entity.id
_entity.type
_entity.pdbx_description
1 polymer ?
#
loop_
_entity_poly.entity_id
_entity_poly.type
_entity_poly.pdbx_seq_one_letter_code
_entity_poly.pdbx_strand_id
1 'polypeptide(L)'
;MKGFSHTLQPYIGCRFGCSYCYVSQSNVHRFYNGGMEWGSYVYPRVGIAERLETELATLHRRDALERAAIFMSSSTDPYQGAERTYRLTRQCLSVFQKYPPGLLVIQTRAPLAARDFDVMAALGKRCLLNLTIETDREDVRRVLTPHCPSIQQRLETARQAREHGITTQLTVSPCLPFSGVEAFGELLLESGDRVIVDSYVAGDGGGGKRTARTAIPGLYARSGWEDWRSQEAALSLYDWLSRRIGNLAGWSREGFTRQARSVTGNVC
;
A
#
# COMPACT_ATOMS: atom_id res chain seq x y z
N MET A 1 4.16 -10.44 4.40
CA MET A 1 5.00 -9.56 3.55
C MET A 1 6.44 -9.92 3.85
N LYS A 2 7.23 -10.40 2.87
CA LYS A 2 8.66 -10.73 3.15
C LYS A 2 9.41 -9.47 3.59
N GLY A 3 10.35 -9.61 4.52
CA GLY A 3 11.14 -8.52 5.09
C GLY A 3 10.50 -7.83 6.30
N PHE A 4 9.19 -7.88 6.44
CA PHE A 4 8.48 -7.36 7.61
C PHE A 4 8.31 -8.48 8.64
N SER A 5 8.56 -8.17 9.90
CA SER A 5 8.38 -9.12 11.01
C SER A 5 6.90 -9.36 11.31
N HIS A 6 6.06 -8.35 11.11
CA HIS A 6 4.63 -8.40 11.42
C HIS A 6 3.78 -7.75 10.34
N THR A 7 2.51 -8.15 10.27
CA THR A 7 1.48 -7.46 9.47
C THR A 7 0.26 -7.18 10.33
N LEU A 8 -0.32 -6.00 10.18
CA LEU A 8 -1.52 -5.57 10.89
C LEU A 8 -2.64 -5.29 9.89
N GLN A 9 -3.82 -5.85 10.13
CA GLN A 9 -5.01 -5.65 9.27
C GLN A 9 -6.18 -5.20 10.15
N PRO A 10 -6.50 -3.89 10.23
CA PRO A 10 -7.64 -3.41 11.02
C PRO A 10 -9.00 -3.89 10.51
N TYR A 11 -9.05 -4.26 9.23
CA TYR A 11 -10.26 -4.72 8.54
C TYR A 11 -10.00 -6.02 7.78
N ILE A 12 -11.08 -6.74 7.46
CA ILE A 12 -11.12 -7.86 6.51
C ILE A 12 -12.04 -7.44 5.37
N GLY A 13 -11.61 -7.64 4.12
CA GLY A 13 -12.30 -7.10 2.95
C GLY A 13 -11.91 -5.65 2.65
N CYS A 14 -12.31 -5.13 1.48
CA CYS A 14 -11.96 -3.78 1.04
C CYS A 14 -13.00 -3.26 0.05
N ARG A 15 -13.66 -2.16 0.39
CA ARG A 15 -14.71 -1.54 -0.43
C ARG A 15 -14.19 -0.84 -1.69
N PHE A 16 -12.89 -0.68 -1.84
CA PHE A 16 -12.32 -0.14 -3.09
C PHE A 16 -12.45 -1.10 -4.27
N GLY A 17 -12.49 -2.42 -4.03
CA GLY A 17 -12.84 -3.41 -5.03
C GLY A 17 -11.99 -3.36 -6.30
N CYS A 18 -10.70 -3.01 -6.20
CA CYS A 18 -9.82 -2.90 -7.37
C CYS A 18 -9.88 -4.18 -8.21
N SER A 19 -10.08 -4.04 -9.51
CA SER A 19 -10.29 -5.16 -10.44
C SER A 19 -9.08 -6.10 -10.54
N TYR A 20 -7.89 -5.61 -10.17
CA TYR A 20 -6.63 -6.36 -10.18
C TYR A 20 -6.26 -6.93 -8.82
N CYS A 21 -7.02 -6.68 -7.78
CA CYS A 21 -6.59 -7.00 -6.42
C CYS A 21 -6.36 -8.51 -6.24
N TYR A 22 -5.12 -8.91 -6.01
CA TYR A 22 -4.75 -10.32 -5.82
C TYR A 22 -5.43 -10.95 -4.59
N VAL A 23 -5.89 -10.13 -3.64
CA VAL A 23 -6.61 -10.60 -2.43
C VAL A 23 -7.93 -11.26 -2.80
N SER A 24 -8.58 -10.84 -3.88
CA SER A 24 -9.79 -11.50 -4.42
C SER A 24 -9.57 -12.98 -4.75
N GLN A 25 -8.32 -13.36 -5.00
CA GLN A 25 -7.91 -14.73 -5.33
C GLN A 25 -7.26 -15.46 -4.14
N SER A 26 -7.25 -14.82 -2.96
CA SER A 26 -6.62 -15.36 -1.76
C SER A 26 -7.57 -16.15 -0.88
N ASN A 27 -7.00 -16.98 0.03
CA ASN A 27 -7.79 -17.69 1.04
C ASN A 27 -8.53 -16.71 1.97
N VAL A 28 -7.99 -15.53 2.25
CA VAL A 28 -8.65 -14.51 3.07
C VAL A 28 -10.03 -14.18 2.49
N HIS A 29 -10.10 -13.91 1.17
CA HIS A 29 -11.38 -13.66 0.52
C HIS A 29 -12.32 -14.89 0.62
N ARG A 30 -11.80 -16.07 0.31
CA ARG A 30 -12.61 -17.32 0.31
C ARG A 30 -13.23 -17.64 1.66
N PHE A 31 -12.52 -17.39 2.77
CA PHE A 31 -13.02 -17.69 4.11
C PHE A 31 -14.00 -16.64 4.63
N TYR A 32 -13.82 -15.37 4.25
CA TYR A 32 -14.57 -14.27 4.87
C TYR A 32 -15.60 -13.63 3.95
N ASN A 33 -15.70 -14.02 2.67
CA ASN A 33 -16.60 -13.35 1.74
C ASN A 33 -18.09 -13.64 1.99
N GLY A 34 -18.43 -14.74 2.66
CA GLY A 34 -19.83 -15.14 2.90
C GLY A 34 -20.64 -15.27 1.61
N GLY A 35 -20.02 -15.64 0.49
CA GLY A 35 -20.63 -15.68 -0.83
C GLY A 35 -20.68 -14.32 -1.55
N MET A 36 -20.16 -13.25 -0.94
CA MET A 36 -20.14 -11.92 -1.53
C MET A 36 -18.93 -11.72 -2.46
N GLU A 37 -19.09 -10.84 -3.44
CA GLU A 37 -18.03 -10.46 -4.36
C GLU A 37 -16.97 -9.57 -3.69
N TRP A 38 -15.74 -9.60 -4.22
CA TRP A 38 -14.70 -8.67 -3.81
C TRP A 38 -15.10 -7.22 -4.09
N GLY A 39 -14.94 -6.36 -3.08
CA GLY A 39 -15.39 -4.97 -3.15
C GLY A 39 -16.75 -4.71 -2.50
N SER A 40 -17.55 -5.74 -2.21
CA SER A 40 -18.90 -5.58 -1.65
C SER A 40 -18.96 -5.68 -0.13
N TYR A 41 -17.90 -6.14 0.55
CA TYR A 41 -17.90 -6.35 2.00
C TYR A 41 -16.67 -5.77 2.71
N VAL A 42 -16.86 -5.47 3.98
CA VAL A 42 -15.80 -5.13 4.95
C VAL A 42 -16.24 -5.53 6.35
N TYR A 43 -15.37 -6.17 7.10
CA TYR A 43 -15.57 -6.53 8.50
C TYR A 43 -14.55 -5.80 9.37
N PRO A 44 -15.00 -4.95 10.31
CA PRO A 44 -14.13 -4.31 11.28
C PRO A 44 -13.62 -5.34 12.29
N ARG A 45 -12.33 -5.33 12.58
CA ARG A 45 -11.73 -6.20 13.59
C ARG A 45 -11.76 -5.49 14.94
N VAL A 46 -12.96 -5.39 15.54
CA VAL A 46 -13.14 -4.78 16.84
C VAL A 46 -12.23 -5.46 17.87
N GLY A 47 -11.60 -4.69 18.76
CA GLY A 47 -10.62 -5.19 19.72
C GLY A 47 -9.20 -5.39 19.15
N ILE A 48 -8.94 -4.97 17.91
CA ILE A 48 -7.61 -5.11 17.30
C ILE A 48 -6.55 -4.25 17.98
N ALA A 49 -6.93 -3.08 18.50
CA ALA A 49 -5.99 -2.17 19.16
C ALA A 49 -5.55 -2.75 20.52
N GLU A 50 -6.43 -3.33 21.29
CA GLU A 50 -6.13 -3.97 22.58
C GLU A 50 -5.20 -5.19 22.40
N ARG A 51 -5.45 -5.98 21.36
CA ARG A 51 -4.56 -7.10 21.00
C ARG A 51 -3.19 -6.61 20.55
N LEU A 52 -3.15 -5.58 19.71
CA LEU A 52 -1.91 -4.94 19.28
C LEU A 52 -1.11 -4.44 20.47
N GLU A 53 -1.75 -3.77 21.43
CA GLU A 53 -1.10 -3.27 22.64
C GLU A 53 -0.45 -4.40 23.44
N THR A 54 -1.15 -5.51 23.62
CA THR A 54 -0.64 -6.69 24.32
C THR A 54 0.59 -7.27 23.61
N GLU A 55 0.56 -7.37 22.29
CA GLU A 55 1.68 -7.89 21.49
C GLU A 55 2.89 -6.94 21.53
N LEU A 56 2.69 -5.63 21.34
CA LEU A 56 3.77 -4.65 21.38
C LEU A 56 4.38 -4.50 22.77
N ALA A 57 3.58 -4.53 23.83
CA ALA A 57 4.08 -4.57 25.21
C ALA A 57 4.96 -5.82 25.47
N THR A 58 4.62 -6.95 24.86
CA THR A 58 5.42 -8.16 24.94
C THR A 58 6.76 -8.03 24.20
N LEU A 59 6.73 -7.44 22.99
CA LEU A 59 7.96 -7.14 22.24
C LEU A 59 8.84 -6.15 22.98
N HIS A 60 8.25 -5.14 23.62
CA HIS A 60 8.98 -4.15 24.43
C HIS A 60 9.70 -4.81 25.61
N ARG A 61 9.01 -5.67 26.38
CA ARG A 61 9.63 -6.43 27.50
C ARG A 61 10.78 -7.36 27.08
N ARG A 62 10.80 -7.75 25.78
CA ARG A 62 11.83 -8.64 25.21
C ARG A 62 12.92 -7.88 24.46
N ASP A 63 12.97 -6.55 24.56
CA ASP A 63 13.88 -5.68 23.80
C ASP A 63 13.88 -5.93 22.29
N ALA A 64 12.71 -6.35 21.75
CA ALA A 64 12.52 -6.70 20.35
C ALA A 64 11.76 -5.63 19.54
N LEU A 65 11.17 -4.63 20.23
CA LEU A 65 10.27 -3.67 19.61
C LEU A 65 10.99 -2.77 18.57
N GLU A 66 12.20 -2.33 18.86
CA GLU A 66 12.98 -1.50 17.92
C GLU A 66 13.45 -2.24 16.67
N ARG A 67 13.47 -3.58 16.72
CA ARG A 67 13.73 -4.42 15.55
C ARG A 67 12.45 -4.87 14.84
N ALA A 68 11.27 -4.50 15.32
CA ALA A 68 10.01 -4.81 14.69
C ALA A 68 9.76 -3.90 13.48
N ALA A 69 9.56 -4.48 12.31
CA ALA A 69 9.06 -3.82 11.12
C ALA A 69 7.65 -4.32 10.85
N ILE A 70 6.68 -3.40 10.91
CA ILE A 70 5.26 -3.71 10.82
C ILE A 70 4.69 -3.12 9.53
N PHE A 71 4.01 -3.97 8.73
CA PHE A 71 3.29 -3.52 7.55
C PHE A 71 1.79 -3.50 7.82
N MET A 72 1.19 -2.31 7.84
CA MET A 72 -0.24 -2.14 8.00
C MET A 72 -0.94 -2.18 6.65
N SER A 73 -1.86 -3.14 6.52
CA SER A 73 -2.82 -3.27 5.41
C SER A 73 -2.24 -3.76 4.08
N SER A 74 -1.69 -4.99 4.11
CA SER A 74 -1.31 -5.71 2.90
C SER A 74 -2.49 -6.38 2.17
N SER A 75 -3.64 -6.56 2.81
CA SER A 75 -4.82 -7.28 2.27
C SER A 75 -6.13 -6.53 2.36
N THR A 76 -6.09 -5.28 2.77
CA THR A 76 -7.24 -4.36 2.91
C THR A 76 -6.76 -2.93 2.72
N ASP A 77 -7.64 -1.94 2.92
CA ASP A 77 -7.21 -0.54 3.08
C ASP A 77 -7.61 -0.05 4.49
N PRO A 78 -6.67 0.52 5.27
CA PRO A 78 -6.93 0.92 6.64
C PRO A 78 -7.78 2.19 6.74
N TYR A 79 -7.91 2.95 5.66
CA TYR A 79 -8.66 4.20 5.58
C TYR A 79 -9.87 4.13 4.66
N GLN A 80 -10.35 2.92 4.33
CA GLN A 80 -11.60 2.77 3.60
C GLN A 80 -12.80 3.32 4.39
N GLY A 81 -13.96 3.49 3.75
CA GLY A 81 -15.13 4.18 4.34
C GLY A 81 -15.51 3.77 5.75
N ALA A 82 -15.34 2.48 6.11
CA ALA A 82 -15.63 1.96 7.46
C ALA A 82 -14.79 2.63 8.56
N GLU A 83 -13.59 3.11 8.24
CA GLU A 83 -12.70 3.79 9.18
C GLU A 83 -13.28 5.12 9.70
N ARG A 84 -14.21 5.74 8.97
CA ARG A 84 -14.92 6.94 9.48
C ARG A 84 -15.72 6.65 10.74
N THR A 85 -16.31 5.46 10.82
CA THR A 85 -17.17 5.02 11.93
C THR A 85 -16.38 4.30 13.02
N TYR A 86 -15.59 3.29 12.64
CA TYR A 86 -14.95 2.39 13.61
C TYR A 86 -13.62 2.90 14.16
N ARG A 87 -12.92 3.77 13.44
CA ARG A 87 -11.65 4.40 13.85
C ARG A 87 -10.57 3.42 14.32
N LEU A 88 -10.57 2.19 13.80
CA LEU A 88 -9.65 1.14 14.25
C LEU A 88 -8.20 1.45 13.88
N THR A 89 -7.97 2.08 12.73
CA THR A 89 -6.63 2.50 12.33
C THR A 89 -6.09 3.56 13.29
N ARG A 90 -6.90 4.57 13.63
CA ARG A 90 -6.49 5.60 14.60
C ARG A 90 -6.22 5.01 15.98
N GLN A 91 -7.05 4.07 16.45
CA GLN A 91 -6.81 3.37 17.72
C GLN A 91 -5.48 2.61 17.68
N CYS A 92 -5.18 1.89 16.61
CA CYS A 92 -3.89 1.22 16.44
C CYS A 92 -2.72 2.23 16.41
N LEU A 93 -2.89 3.37 15.76
CA LEU A 93 -1.85 4.42 15.74
C LEU A 93 -1.57 4.98 17.14
N SER A 94 -2.59 5.16 17.97
CA SER A 94 -2.41 5.56 19.37
C SER A 94 -1.61 4.52 20.18
N VAL A 95 -1.80 3.24 19.89
CA VAL A 95 -0.97 2.17 20.49
C VAL A 95 0.47 2.24 20.01
N PHE A 96 0.71 2.54 18.73
CA PHE A 96 2.07 2.72 18.21
C PHE A 96 2.78 3.96 18.79
N GLN A 97 2.06 5.02 19.16
CA GLN A 97 2.67 6.13 19.90
C GLN A 97 3.17 5.69 21.28
N LYS A 98 2.43 4.81 21.96
CA LYS A 98 2.83 4.26 23.25
C LYS A 98 3.98 3.24 23.15
N TYR A 99 3.96 2.43 22.08
CA TYR A 99 4.93 1.38 21.80
C TYR A 99 5.46 1.51 20.37
N PRO A 100 6.35 2.49 20.09
CA PRO A 100 6.81 2.74 18.72
C PRO A 100 7.73 1.62 18.23
N PRO A 101 7.36 0.92 17.12
CA PRO A 101 8.23 -0.08 16.53
C PRO A 101 9.41 0.56 15.80
N GLY A 102 10.38 -0.24 15.38
CA GLY A 102 11.48 0.25 14.57
C GLY A 102 11.01 0.82 13.22
N LEU A 103 9.99 0.22 12.62
CA LEU A 103 9.37 0.71 11.39
C LEU A 103 7.87 0.36 11.34
N LEU A 104 7.03 1.34 11.05
CA LEU A 104 5.64 1.19 10.68
C LEU A 104 5.44 1.69 9.25
N VAL A 105 5.02 0.82 8.35
CA VAL A 105 4.58 1.19 6.99
C VAL A 105 3.07 1.09 6.91
N ILE A 106 2.40 2.19 6.54
CA ILE A 106 0.95 2.26 6.40
C ILE A 106 0.62 2.32 4.91
N GLN A 107 0.01 1.27 4.38
CA GLN A 107 -0.39 1.20 2.97
C GLN A 107 -1.83 1.66 2.81
N THR A 108 -2.06 2.68 1.98
CA THR A 108 -3.42 3.16 1.68
C THR A 108 -3.51 3.82 0.30
N ARG A 109 -4.72 4.06 -0.14
CA ARG A 109 -5.06 4.93 -1.28
C ARG A 109 -6.12 5.97 -0.91
N ALA A 110 -6.43 6.08 0.37
CA ALA A 110 -7.52 6.91 0.85
C ALA A 110 -7.05 8.25 1.40
N PRO A 111 -7.60 9.38 0.93
CA PRO A 111 -7.35 10.71 1.49
C PRO A 111 -7.73 10.84 2.97
N LEU A 112 -8.57 9.94 3.48
CA LEU A 112 -8.93 9.90 4.91
C LEU A 112 -7.71 9.74 5.82
N ALA A 113 -6.57 9.29 5.31
CA ALA A 113 -5.31 9.21 6.05
C ALA A 113 -4.89 10.56 6.63
N ALA A 114 -5.24 11.68 5.97
CA ALA A 114 -4.93 13.03 6.43
C ALA A 114 -5.51 13.35 7.82
N ARG A 115 -6.61 12.70 8.22
CA ARG A 115 -7.18 12.83 9.57
C ARG A 115 -6.18 12.47 10.68
N ASP A 116 -5.25 11.59 10.41
CA ASP A 116 -4.35 10.99 11.41
C ASP A 116 -2.89 11.42 11.21
N PHE A 117 -2.61 12.48 10.45
CA PHE A 117 -1.26 12.99 10.23
C PHE A 117 -0.59 13.49 11.52
N ASP A 118 -1.38 14.00 12.46
CA ASP A 118 -0.89 14.36 13.80
C ASP A 118 -0.21 13.17 14.51
N VAL A 119 -0.83 12.01 14.46
CA VAL A 119 -0.34 10.79 15.10
C VAL A 119 0.85 10.20 14.32
N MET A 120 0.79 10.21 12.98
CA MET A 120 1.87 9.71 12.14
C MET A 120 3.12 10.56 12.27
N ALA A 121 2.99 11.90 12.26
CA ALA A 121 4.10 12.84 12.43
C ALA A 121 4.80 12.65 13.79
N ALA A 122 4.04 12.39 14.85
CA ALA A 122 4.59 12.13 16.18
C ALA A 122 5.46 10.84 16.24
N LEU A 123 5.27 9.90 15.34
CA LEU A 123 6.13 8.70 15.21
C LEU A 123 7.45 9.01 14.48
N GLY A 124 7.56 10.15 13.83
CA GLY A 124 8.76 10.61 13.14
C GLY A 124 9.25 9.62 12.08
N LYS A 125 10.56 9.38 12.04
CA LYS A 125 11.20 8.49 11.05
C LYS A 125 10.79 7.02 11.16
N ARG A 126 10.08 6.63 12.21
CA ARG A 126 9.56 5.27 12.40
C ARG A 126 8.28 5.01 11.60
N CYS A 127 7.60 6.06 11.13
CA CYS A 127 6.39 5.95 10.32
C CYS A 127 6.65 6.32 8.87
N LEU A 128 6.18 5.49 7.96
CA LEU A 128 6.19 5.72 6.52
C LEU A 128 4.77 5.55 5.99
N LEU A 129 4.23 6.64 5.43
CA LEU A 129 2.96 6.58 4.74
C LEU A 129 3.19 6.17 3.28
N ASN A 130 2.61 5.05 2.88
CA ASN A 130 2.71 4.53 1.52
C ASN A 130 1.38 4.70 0.79
N LEU A 131 1.35 5.61 -0.19
CA LEU A 131 0.18 5.90 -1.00
C LEU A 131 0.28 5.24 -2.37
N THR A 132 -0.77 4.53 -2.77
CA THR A 132 -0.81 3.86 -4.07
C THR A 132 -1.26 4.85 -5.16
N ILE A 133 -0.40 5.05 -6.17
CA ILE A 133 -0.63 5.85 -7.38
C ILE A 133 -0.26 4.99 -8.58
N GLU A 134 -1.19 4.23 -9.11
CA GLU A 134 -0.93 3.21 -10.14
C GLU A 134 -0.77 3.79 -11.53
N THR A 135 -1.27 4.99 -11.76
CA THR A 135 -1.32 5.70 -13.04
C THR A 135 -1.57 7.19 -12.80
N ASP A 136 -1.26 8.02 -13.76
CA ASP A 136 -1.64 9.45 -13.83
C ASP A 136 -2.90 9.68 -14.69
N ARG A 137 -3.49 8.61 -15.25
CA ARG A 137 -4.64 8.67 -16.14
C ARG A 137 -5.95 8.35 -15.41
N GLU A 138 -6.83 9.34 -15.29
CA GLU A 138 -8.15 9.19 -14.67
C GLU A 138 -9.11 8.27 -15.45
N ASP A 139 -8.99 8.20 -16.77
CA ASP A 139 -9.75 7.25 -17.60
C ASP A 139 -9.40 5.79 -17.25
N VAL A 140 -8.10 5.49 -17.07
CA VAL A 140 -7.60 4.18 -16.63
C VAL A 140 -8.09 3.86 -15.21
N ARG A 141 -7.95 4.84 -14.29
CA ARG A 141 -8.44 4.67 -12.92
C ARG A 141 -9.94 4.33 -12.89
N ARG A 142 -10.77 5.03 -13.65
CA ARG A 142 -12.22 4.80 -13.68
C ARG A 142 -12.59 3.40 -14.15
N VAL A 143 -11.82 2.82 -15.06
CA VAL A 143 -12.03 1.45 -15.56
C VAL A 143 -11.57 0.40 -14.55
N LEU A 144 -10.38 0.59 -13.95
CA LEU A 144 -9.73 -0.46 -13.16
C LEU A 144 -9.99 -0.34 -11.65
N THR A 145 -10.22 0.86 -11.15
CA THR A 145 -10.46 1.15 -9.73
C THR A 145 -11.58 2.19 -9.53
N PRO A 146 -12.81 1.93 -10.02
CA PRO A 146 -13.88 2.93 -10.07
C PRO A 146 -14.25 3.51 -8.70
N HIS A 147 -14.13 2.74 -7.63
CA HIS A 147 -14.47 3.15 -6.26
C HIS A 147 -13.31 3.77 -5.49
N CYS A 148 -12.12 3.86 -6.09
CA CYS A 148 -10.99 4.53 -5.47
C CYS A 148 -11.10 6.05 -5.63
N PRO A 149 -10.55 6.83 -4.68
CA PRO A 149 -10.41 8.29 -4.81
C PRO A 149 -9.67 8.67 -6.10
N SER A 150 -9.90 9.89 -6.58
CA SER A 150 -9.20 10.40 -7.75
C SER A 150 -7.67 10.40 -7.55
N ILE A 151 -6.94 10.35 -8.65
CA ILE A 151 -5.47 10.42 -8.62
C ILE A 151 -5.03 11.73 -7.94
N GLN A 152 -5.65 12.84 -8.32
CA GLN A 152 -5.36 14.15 -7.74
C GLN A 152 -5.54 14.18 -6.22
N GLN A 153 -6.64 13.63 -5.69
CA GLN A 153 -6.86 13.57 -4.24
C GLN A 153 -5.78 12.75 -3.51
N ARG A 154 -5.31 11.68 -4.12
CA ARG A 154 -4.25 10.83 -3.54
C ARG A 154 -2.88 11.51 -3.57
N LEU A 155 -2.54 12.20 -4.67
CA LEU A 155 -1.31 12.99 -4.79
C LEU A 155 -1.31 14.16 -3.80
N GLU A 156 -2.43 14.84 -3.69
CA GLU A 156 -2.59 15.93 -2.71
C GLU A 156 -2.41 15.43 -1.28
N THR A 157 -2.97 14.26 -0.95
CA THR A 157 -2.76 13.63 0.36
C THR A 157 -1.28 13.33 0.62
N ALA A 158 -0.52 12.91 -0.42
CA ALA A 158 0.90 12.66 -0.31
C ALA A 158 1.68 13.96 -0.02
N ARG A 159 1.38 15.05 -0.74
CA ARG A 159 2.02 16.37 -0.53
C ARG A 159 1.74 16.90 0.87
N GLN A 160 0.49 16.86 1.31
CA GLN A 160 0.11 17.26 2.66
C GLN A 160 0.82 16.44 3.74
N ALA A 161 0.98 15.12 3.54
CA ALA A 161 1.73 14.29 4.48
C ALA A 161 3.19 14.75 4.60
N ARG A 162 3.85 15.09 3.49
CA ARG A 162 5.21 15.63 3.47
C ARG A 162 5.30 16.98 4.20
N GLU A 163 4.33 17.87 4.00
CA GLU A 163 4.22 19.16 4.71
C GLU A 163 4.11 18.95 6.23
N HIS A 164 3.48 17.86 6.68
CA HIS A 164 3.44 17.45 8.09
C HIS A 164 4.69 16.71 8.57
N GLY A 165 5.75 16.62 7.76
CA GLY A 165 7.00 15.94 8.10
C GLY A 165 6.92 14.41 8.10
N ILE A 166 5.89 13.82 7.50
CA ILE A 166 5.73 12.37 7.37
C ILE A 166 6.49 11.89 6.14
N THR A 167 7.40 10.92 6.33
CA THR A 167 8.06 10.27 5.19
C THR A 167 7.02 9.59 4.30
N THR A 168 6.99 9.98 3.02
CA THR A 168 5.97 9.52 2.07
C THR A 168 6.60 8.65 0.98
N GLN A 169 6.02 7.49 0.76
CA GLN A 169 6.35 6.61 -0.35
C GLN A 169 5.16 6.53 -1.31
N LEU A 170 5.40 6.66 -2.58
CA LEU A 170 4.40 6.37 -3.61
C LEU A 170 4.63 4.97 -4.17
N THR A 171 3.55 4.24 -4.33
CA THR A 171 3.62 2.88 -4.87
C THR A 171 2.81 2.79 -6.16
N VAL A 172 3.52 2.57 -7.25
CA VAL A 172 2.96 2.25 -8.58
C VAL A 172 2.81 0.73 -8.65
N SER A 173 1.80 0.19 -7.97
CA SER A 173 1.63 -1.28 -7.84
C SER A 173 0.16 -1.70 -7.92
N PRO A 174 -0.22 -2.39 -9.00
CA PRO A 174 0.55 -2.60 -10.22
C PRO A 174 0.71 -1.31 -11.03
N CYS A 175 1.75 -1.22 -11.86
CA CYS A 175 1.87 -0.17 -12.85
C CYS A 175 0.78 -0.37 -13.92
N LEU A 176 -0.15 0.57 -13.99
CA LEU A 176 -1.23 0.60 -14.97
C LEU A 176 -0.81 1.44 -16.18
N PRO A 177 -1.54 1.43 -17.30
CA PRO A 177 -1.28 2.34 -18.41
C PRO A 177 -1.23 3.79 -17.95
N PHE A 178 -0.17 4.52 -18.31
CA PHE A 178 0.09 5.91 -17.91
C PHE A 178 0.44 6.79 -19.13
N SER A 179 0.52 8.11 -18.95
CA SER A 179 0.68 9.06 -20.06
C SER A 179 2.04 8.98 -20.72
N GLY A 180 3.11 8.86 -19.92
CA GLY A 180 4.49 8.78 -20.39
C GLY A 180 5.47 8.74 -19.22
N VAL A 181 6.64 8.14 -19.45
CA VAL A 181 7.63 7.86 -18.40
C VAL A 181 8.09 9.13 -17.70
N GLU A 182 8.40 10.17 -18.46
CA GLU A 182 8.90 11.43 -17.92
C GLU A 182 7.81 12.18 -17.14
N ALA A 183 6.65 12.42 -17.76
CA ALA A 183 5.57 13.17 -17.14
C ALA A 183 5.06 12.49 -15.86
N PHE A 184 4.84 11.16 -15.89
CA PHE A 184 4.39 10.44 -14.72
C PHE A 184 5.48 10.34 -13.65
N GLY A 185 6.75 10.14 -14.07
CA GLY A 185 7.88 10.10 -13.16
C GLY A 185 8.06 11.42 -12.40
N GLU A 186 8.00 12.57 -13.08
CA GLU A 186 8.07 13.90 -12.45
C GLU A 186 6.94 14.12 -11.47
N LEU A 187 5.69 13.79 -11.84
CA LEU A 187 4.53 13.89 -10.96
C LEU A 187 4.71 13.08 -9.67
N LEU A 188 5.32 11.90 -9.76
CA LEU A 188 5.62 11.07 -8.59
C LEU A 188 6.71 11.71 -7.71
N LEU A 189 7.78 12.25 -8.31
CA LEU A 189 8.87 12.89 -7.56
C LEU A 189 8.44 14.18 -6.85
N GLU A 190 7.55 14.96 -7.46
CA GLU A 190 6.96 16.14 -6.82
C GLU A 190 6.11 15.79 -5.60
N SER A 191 5.52 14.60 -5.58
CA SER A 191 4.50 14.24 -4.59
C SER A 191 5.00 13.31 -3.49
N GLY A 192 6.14 12.60 -3.66
CA GLY A 192 6.64 11.63 -2.69
C GLY A 192 8.15 11.68 -2.52
N ASP A 193 8.64 11.16 -1.38
CA ASP A 193 10.08 11.09 -1.08
C ASP A 193 10.72 9.83 -1.67
N ARG A 194 9.92 8.80 -1.92
CA ARG A 194 10.32 7.48 -2.40
C ARG A 194 9.28 6.96 -3.37
N VAL A 195 9.71 6.12 -4.33
CA VAL A 195 8.79 5.49 -5.28
C VAL A 195 9.10 4.01 -5.42
N ILE A 196 8.07 3.17 -5.33
CA ILE A 196 8.18 1.74 -5.68
C ILE A 196 7.34 1.49 -6.92
N VAL A 197 7.94 0.86 -7.92
CA VAL A 197 7.25 0.42 -9.12
C VAL A 197 7.12 -1.09 -9.11
N ASP A 198 5.96 -1.58 -9.49
CA ASP A 198 5.67 -3.02 -9.55
C ASP A 198 4.77 -3.33 -10.75
N SER A 199 4.92 -4.52 -11.32
CA SER A 199 4.07 -5.00 -12.41
C SER A 199 3.08 -6.05 -11.90
N TYR A 200 2.09 -6.40 -12.71
CA TYR A 200 1.21 -7.53 -12.41
C TYR A 200 1.97 -8.83 -12.23
N VAL A 201 2.99 -9.06 -13.06
CA VAL A 201 3.76 -10.32 -13.08
C VAL A 201 4.69 -10.41 -11.88
N ALA A 202 5.36 -9.32 -11.52
CA ALA A 202 6.27 -9.29 -10.39
C ALA A 202 5.53 -9.19 -9.04
N GLY A 203 4.41 -8.45 -8.99
CA GLY A 203 3.71 -8.07 -7.75
C GLY A 203 2.64 -9.03 -7.27
N ASP A 204 2.02 -9.83 -8.14
CA ASP A 204 0.91 -10.70 -7.73
C ASP A 204 1.33 -11.92 -6.88
N GLY A 205 2.64 -12.12 -6.72
CA GLY A 205 3.20 -13.25 -5.96
C GLY A 205 2.97 -14.61 -6.60
N GLY A 206 2.54 -14.65 -7.86
CA GLY A 206 2.27 -15.87 -8.62
C GLY A 206 2.79 -15.83 -10.06
N GLY A 207 3.64 -14.84 -10.40
CA GLY A 207 4.16 -14.67 -11.76
C GLY A 207 3.05 -14.37 -12.79
N GLY A 208 2.07 -13.54 -12.39
CA GLY A 208 0.91 -13.17 -13.19
C GLY A 208 -0.25 -14.17 -13.12
N LYS A 209 -0.08 -15.35 -12.49
CA LYS A 209 -1.13 -16.39 -12.45
C LYS A 209 -2.37 -15.95 -11.65
N ARG A 210 -2.20 -15.11 -10.64
CA ARG A 210 -3.32 -14.59 -9.84
C ARG A 210 -4.07 -13.52 -10.63
N THR A 211 -3.36 -12.60 -11.25
CA THR A 211 -3.90 -11.55 -12.12
C THR A 211 -4.69 -12.15 -13.30
N ALA A 212 -4.17 -13.22 -13.91
CA ALA A 212 -4.86 -13.92 -15.01
C ALA A 212 -6.27 -14.46 -14.65
N ARG A 213 -6.56 -14.62 -13.36
CA ARG A 213 -7.87 -15.08 -12.85
C ARG A 213 -8.80 -13.93 -12.45
N THR A 214 -8.35 -12.70 -12.59
CA THR A 214 -9.15 -11.48 -12.34
C THR A 214 -9.80 -10.98 -13.63
N ALA A 215 -10.49 -9.84 -13.56
CA ALA A 215 -11.07 -9.20 -14.73
C ALA A 215 -10.03 -8.54 -15.67
N ILE A 216 -8.76 -8.46 -15.25
CA ILE A 216 -7.71 -7.71 -15.96
C ILE A 216 -7.52 -8.13 -17.41
N PRO A 217 -7.39 -9.44 -17.78
CA PRO A 217 -7.19 -9.82 -19.17
C PRO A 217 -8.30 -9.27 -20.09
N GLY A 218 -9.55 -9.41 -19.65
CA GLY A 218 -10.70 -8.92 -20.43
C GLY A 218 -10.81 -7.40 -20.47
N LEU A 219 -10.47 -6.72 -19.38
CA LEU A 219 -10.49 -5.25 -19.34
C LEU A 219 -9.43 -4.65 -20.26
N TYR A 220 -8.20 -5.17 -20.25
CA TYR A 220 -7.13 -4.71 -21.15
C TYR A 220 -7.49 -4.91 -22.62
N ALA A 221 -7.98 -6.09 -22.98
CA ALA A 221 -8.39 -6.40 -24.36
C ALA A 221 -9.49 -5.44 -24.85
N ARG A 222 -10.52 -5.17 -24.03
CA ARG A 222 -11.61 -4.27 -24.41
C ARG A 222 -11.21 -2.80 -24.49
N SER A 223 -10.21 -2.40 -23.71
CA SER A 223 -9.71 -1.02 -23.69
C SER A 223 -8.67 -0.75 -24.78
N GLY A 224 -8.24 -1.75 -25.54
CA GLY A 224 -7.17 -1.62 -26.52
C GLY A 224 -5.81 -1.28 -25.91
N TRP A 225 -5.58 -1.64 -24.64
CA TRP A 225 -4.31 -1.44 -23.98
C TRP A 225 -3.34 -2.57 -24.35
N GLU A 226 -2.02 -2.30 -24.18
CA GLU A 226 -0.99 -3.33 -24.37
C GLU A 226 -1.21 -4.56 -23.47
N ASP A 227 -0.51 -5.66 -23.77
CA ASP A 227 -0.64 -6.88 -22.97
C ASP A 227 -0.31 -6.58 -21.49
N TRP A 228 -1.25 -6.87 -20.61
CA TRP A 228 -1.11 -6.68 -19.17
C TRP A 228 0.07 -7.46 -18.56
N ARG A 229 0.60 -8.47 -19.28
CA ARG A 229 1.80 -9.22 -18.87
C ARG A 229 3.08 -8.49 -19.18
N SER A 230 3.07 -7.52 -20.09
CA SER A 230 4.24 -6.70 -20.38
C SER A 230 4.71 -5.98 -19.13
N GLN A 231 6.01 -5.97 -18.92
CA GLN A 231 6.65 -5.23 -17.84
C GLN A 231 7.43 -4.03 -18.36
N GLU A 232 7.46 -3.84 -19.67
CA GLU A 232 8.32 -2.86 -20.33
C GLU A 232 8.08 -1.43 -19.85
N ALA A 233 6.82 -0.99 -19.82
CA ALA A 233 6.47 0.34 -19.34
C ALA A 233 6.83 0.52 -17.84
N ALA A 234 6.57 -0.49 -17.01
CA ALA A 234 6.91 -0.44 -15.59
C ALA A 234 8.43 -0.41 -15.36
N LEU A 235 9.21 -1.19 -16.11
CA LEU A 235 10.67 -1.18 -16.05
C LEU A 235 11.24 0.15 -16.55
N SER A 236 10.71 0.70 -17.63
CA SER A 236 11.13 2.00 -18.15
C SER A 236 10.90 3.12 -17.13
N LEU A 237 9.75 3.11 -16.44
CA LEU A 237 9.47 4.06 -15.37
C LEU A 237 10.44 3.86 -14.19
N TYR A 238 10.67 2.61 -13.76
CA TYR A 238 11.61 2.30 -12.70
C TYR A 238 13.03 2.74 -13.02
N ASP A 239 13.52 2.48 -14.24
CA ASP A 239 14.85 2.87 -14.68
C ASP A 239 15.00 4.39 -14.72
N TRP A 240 13.99 5.10 -15.20
CA TRP A 240 13.96 6.56 -15.21
C TRP A 240 14.03 7.15 -13.80
N LEU A 241 13.23 6.62 -12.84
CA LEU A 241 13.25 7.02 -11.46
C LEU A 241 14.59 6.69 -10.79
N SER A 242 15.13 5.49 -11.03
CA SER A 242 16.39 5.03 -10.42
C SER A 242 17.57 5.92 -10.78
N ARG A 243 17.61 6.46 -12.00
CA ARG A 243 18.65 7.41 -12.43
C ARG A 243 18.55 8.75 -11.70
N ARG A 244 17.37 9.16 -11.22
CA ARG A 244 17.13 10.45 -10.56
C ARG A 244 17.24 10.40 -9.05
N ILE A 245 16.70 9.38 -8.44
CA ILE A 245 16.61 9.26 -6.97
C ILE A 245 17.36 8.05 -6.40
N GLY A 246 18.09 7.32 -7.22
CA GLY A 246 18.95 6.22 -6.77
C GLY A 246 18.19 5.18 -5.95
N ASN A 247 18.67 4.92 -4.75
CA ASN A 247 18.13 3.92 -3.84
C ASN A 247 16.76 4.28 -3.22
N LEU A 248 16.22 5.47 -3.47
CA LEU A 248 14.86 5.86 -3.11
C LEU A 248 13.83 5.33 -4.11
N ALA A 249 14.26 4.91 -5.31
CA ALA A 249 13.46 4.09 -6.20
C ALA A 249 13.60 2.61 -5.84
N GLY A 250 12.50 1.87 -5.89
CA GLY A 250 12.47 0.44 -5.61
C GLY A 250 11.69 -0.34 -6.66
N TRP A 251 12.14 -1.57 -6.95
CA TRP A 251 11.42 -2.48 -7.82
C TRP A 251 10.73 -3.57 -7.01
N SER A 252 9.43 -3.71 -7.21
CA SER A 252 8.61 -4.82 -6.71
C SER A 252 8.89 -5.16 -5.24
N ARG A 253 8.91 -6.45 -4.91
CA ARG A 253 9.13 -6.96 -3.56
C ARG A 253 10.42 -6.43 -2.91
N GLU A 254 11.49 -6.31 -3.66
CA GLU A 254 12.76 -5.84 -3.12
C GLU A 254 12.65 -4.38 -2.63
N GLY A 255 11.99 -3.52 -3.40
CA GLY A 255 11.71 -2.14 -3.02
C GLY A 255 10.99 -2.04 -1.68
N PHE A 256 9.96 -2.87 -1.47
CA PHE A 256 9.23 -2.90 -0.20
C PHE A 256 10.06 -3.43 0.97
N THR A 257 10.90 -4.44 0.74
CA THR A 257 11.64 -5.10 1.83
C THR A 257 12.90 -4.37 2.23
N ARG A 258 13.48 -3.55 1.37
CA ARG A 258 14.73 -2.81 1.64
C ARG A 258 14.64 -1.99 2.94
N GLN A 259 13.54 -1.29 3.16
CA GLN A 259 13.32 -0.49 4.37
C GLN A 259 13.16 -1.34 5.63
N ALA A 260 12.43 -2.45 5.51
CA ALA A 260 12.25 -3.35 6.63
C ALA A 260 13.58 -3.98 7.07
N ARG A 261 14.45 -4.33 6.12
CA ARG A 261 15.78 -4.90 6.40
C ARG A 261 16.70 -3.94 7.16
N SER A 262 16.59 -2.63 6.94
CA SER A 262 17.38 -1.65 7.68
C SER A 262 17.09 -1.64 9.19
N VAL A 263 15.93 -2.12 9.59
CA VAL A 263 15.47 -2.19 10.97
C VAL A 263 15.58 -3.60 11.56
N THR A 264 15.16 -4.62 10.78
CA THR A 264 15.13 -6.02 11.28
C THR A 264 16.50 -6.69 11.28
N GLY A 265 17.52 -6.09 10.68
CA GLY A 265 18.74 -6.82 10.31
C GLY A 265 18.44 -7.87 9.24
N ASN A 266 19.44 -8.57 8.74
CA ASN A 266 19.27 -9.67 7.77
C ASN A 266 18.70 -10.94 8.45
N VAL A 267 17.54 -10.84 9.09
CA VAL A 267 16.80 -12.03 9.52
C VAL A 267 16.12 -12.59 8.27
N CYS A 268 16.77 -13.61 7.71
CA CYS A 268 16.23 -14.45 6.63
C CYS A 268 15.01 -15.23 7.09
#